data_6dc39195f66960048f37f771d23fd826
#
_entry.id   6dc39195f66960048f37f771d23fd826
#
_cell.length_a   1.000
_cell.length_b   1.000
_cell.length_c   1.000
_cell.angle_alpha   90.00
_cell.angle_beta   90.00
_cell.angle_gamma   90.00
#
_symmetry.space_group_name_H-M   'P 1'
#
loop_
_entity.id
_entity.type
_entity.pdbx_description
1 polymer ?
#
loop_
_entity_poly.entity_id
_entity_poly.type
_entity_poly.pdbx_seq_one_letter_code
_entity_poly.pdbx_strand_id
1 'polypeptide(L)'
;MAGARALWRATGMKDGDFGKPIIAVSNSFTQFVPGHVHLKDMGQLVARSIEAAGGVAKEFNTIAVDDGIAMGHSGMLYSLPSREIIADSVEYMVNAHCADAIVCISNCDKITPGMLMASMRLNIPVIFVSGGPMEAGKTKLSDQIIKLDLVDAMVAGVDDNVNDEQSGEIERSACPTCGSCSGMFTANSMNCLTEALGLSLPGNGSMLATHADREGLFKQAGTQIVELCRRYYQQEDESVLPRNIANFKAFENAMSLDIAMGGSTNTILHLLAAAVEGEVPFTLDDIDRLSRNVPHLCKVAPSTPQYHMEDVHRAGGVLGILAELNRAGLLHEDTPHVLGKSIGEVISEWDITLPENAHALEFFRAGPAGIRTTKAFSQDCRYPTADTDRENGCIRSRANAFSEEGGLAVLFGNIAEAGCIVKTAGVDESIHVFTGRARIYESQDDAVKAILADEVIAGDIVVIRYEGPKGGPGMQEMLYPTTYLKAKGLGKKCALITDGRFSGGTSGLSIGHCSPEAASGGGIGLVEEGDSMTIDIPQRKIGVDISDEELQARREKMEQSANPWKPVSRERKVSLALKAYALLATSADKGAVRDASKLED
;
A
#
# COMPACT_ATOMS: atom_id res chain seq x y z
N MET A 1 -24.30 35.69 3.65
CA MET A 1 -23.31 34.78 4.33
C MET A 1 -23.08 35.15 5.81
N ALA A 2 -23.85 36.08 6.43
CA ALA A 2 -23.64 36.48 7.85
C ALA A 2 -23.79 35.31 8.85
N GLY A 3 -24.78 34.42 8.64
CA GLY A 3 -24.96 33.23 9.48
C GLY A 3 -23.75 32.28 9.47
N ALA A 4 -23.20 31.96 8.29
CA ALA A 4 -22.00 31.13 8.19
C ALA A 4 -20.80 31.76 8.90
N ARG A 5 -20.58 33.07 8.71
CA ARG A 5 -19.51 33.80 9.42
C ARG A 5 -19.68 33.82 10.93
N ALA A 6 -20.93 33.90 11.42
CA ALA A 6 -21.21 33.79 12.85
C ALA A 6 -20.82 32.42 13.42
N LEU A 7 -21.13 31.34 12.69
CA LEU A 7 -20.73 29.98 13.06
C LEU A 7 -19.21 29.79 13.00
N TRP A 8 -18.54 30.30 11.95
CA TRP A 8 -17.08 30.31 11.89
C TRP A 8 -16.42 31.00 13.07
N ARG A 9 -17.01 32.14 13.57
CA ARG A 9 -16.53 32.81 14.77
C ARG A 9 -16.68 31.91 16.00
N ALA A 10 -17.77 31.16 16.10
CA ALA A 10 -17.98 30.21 17.20
C ALA A 10 -16.94 29.05 17.18
N THR A 11 -16.32 28.80 16.03
CA THR A 11 -15.17 27.85 15.92
C THR A 11 -13.81 28.52 16.16
N GLY A 12 -13.78 29.78 16.60
CA GLY A 12 -12.56 30.52 16.98
C GLY A 12 -11.99 31.45 15.90
N MET A 13 -12.61 31.57 14.70
CA MET A 13 -12.17 32.54 13.70
C MET A 13 -12.38 33.99 14.15
N LYS A 14 -11.38 34.84 13.89
CA LYS A 14 -11.37 36.27 14.22
C LYS A 14 -11.65 37.13 12.97
N ASP A 15 -11.84 38.41 13.14
CA ASP A 15 -12.10 39.34 12.03
C ASP A 15 -11.02 39.31 10.95
N GLY A 16 -9.74 39.22 11.36
CA GLY A 16 -8.59 39.19 10.46
C GLY A 16 -8.38 37.83 9.76
N ASP A 17 -9.21 36.81 10.01
CA ASP A 17 -9.09 35.51 9.39
C ASP A 17 -9.97 35.37 8.14
N PHE A 18 -11.00 36.20 8.03
CA PHE A 18 -11.85 36.22 6.84
C PHE A 18 -11.09 36.81 5.64
N GLY A 19 -11.05 36.03 4.56
CA GLY A 19 -10.27 36.33 3.36
C GLY A 19 -8.92 35.63 3.28
N LYS A 20 -8.52 34.90 4.34
CA LYS A 20 -7.41 33.96 4.28
C LYS A 20 -7.88 32.59 3.75
N PRO A 21 -7.00 31.77 3.16
CA PRO A 21 -7.35 30.42 2.76
C PRO A 21 -7.72 29.56 3.98
N ILE A 22 -8.82 28.81 3.88
CA ILE A 22 -9.24 27.82 4.86
C ILE A 22 -8.64 26.48 4.45
N ILE A 23 -7.72 25.96 5.25
CA ILE A 23 -7.01 24.73 4.98
C ILE A 23 -7.54 23.63 5.87
N ALA A 24 -8.11 22.59 5.25
CA ALA A 24 -8.54 21.38 5.92
C ALA A 24 -7.32 20.56 6.35
N VAL A 25 -7.26 20.15 7.61
CA VAL A 25 -6.29 19.18 8.10
C VAL A 25 -7.03 17.87 8.33
N SER A 26 -6.94 16.97 7.35
CA SER A 26 -7.53 15.64 7.44
C SER A 26 -6.61 14.73 8.22
N ASN A 27 -6.90 14.51 9.50
CA ASN A 27 -6.18 13.61 10.38
C ASN A 27 -6.84 12.23 10.42
N SER A 28 -6.09 11.19 10.77
CA SER A 28 -6.58 9.82 10.90
C SER A 28 -6.22 9.18 12.24
N PHE A 29 -6.07 9.98 13.29
CA PHE A 29 -5.81 9.49 14.64
C PHE A 29 -6.84 8.46 15.10
N THR A 30 -6.36 7.37 15.68
CA THR A 30 -7.15 6.39 16.41
C THR A 30 -6.26 5.61 17.39
N GLN A 31 -6.86 5.08 18.45
CA GLN A 31 -6.16 4.19 19.39
C GLN A 31 -6.13 2.73 18.94
N PHE A 32 -6.85 2.37 17.87
CA PHE A 32 -6.93 1.01 17.35
C PHE A 32 -5.76 0.63 16.42
N VAL A 33 -4.97 1.59 15.94
CA VAL A 33 -3.98 1.36 14.88
C VAL A 33 -2.60 1.80 15.35
N PRO A 34 -1.59 0.92 15.44
CA PRO A 34 -0.23 1.27 15.89
C PRO A 34 0.39 2.42 15.08
N GLY A 35 0.10 2.47 13.78
CA GLY A 35 0.54 3.54 12.88
C GLY A 35 -0.14 4.90 13.12
N HIS A 36 -1.19 4.96 13.95
CA HIS A 36 -2.03 6.14 14.13
C HIS A 36 -2.16 6.62 15.59
N VAL A 37 -1.75 5.82 16.58
CA VAL A 37 -1.88 6.19 18.00
C VAL A 37 -1.15 7.49 18.38
N HIS A 38 -0.09 7.82 17.64
CA HIS A 38 0.73 9.01 17.87
C HIS A 38 0.25 10.25 17.08
N LEU A 39 -0.75 10.10 16.18
CA LEU A 39 -1.21 11.20 15.32
C LEU A 39 -2.11 12.22 16.03
N LYS A 40 -2.51 11.96 17.27
CA LYS A 40 -3.48 12.77 18.03
C LYS A 40 -3.18 14.27 18.00
N ASP A 41 -1.93 14.65 18.22
CA ASP A 41 -1.53 16.05 18.33
C ASP A 41 -0.86 16.59 17.04
N MET A 42 -0.72 15.73 16.01
CA MET A 42 -0.05 16.10 14.76
C MET A 42 -0.84 17.10 13.94
N GLY A 43 -2.17 16.99 13.94
CA GLY A 43 -3.04 17.97 13.28
C GLY A 43 -2.88 19.38 13.88
N GLN A 44 -2.76 19.50 15.20
CA GLN A 44 -2.50 20.77 15.87
C GLN A 44 -1.08 21.31 15.61
N LEU A 45 -0.09 20.42 15.41
CA LEU A 45 1.26 20.81 15.00
C LEU A 45 1.23 21.46 13.60
N VAL A 46 0.57 20.82 12.65
CA VAL A 46 0.36 21.32 11.28
C VAL A 46 -0.45 22.62 11.31
N ALA A 47 -1.54 22.68 12.10
CA ALA A 47 -2.40 23.86 12.23
C ALA A 47 -1.61 25.11 12.64
N ARG A 48 -0.74 25.00 13.65
CA ARG A 48 0.13 26.11 14.06
C ARG A 48 1.05 26.62 12.94
N SER A 49 1.55 25.71 12.09
CA SER A 49 2.41 26.08 10.97
C SER A 49 1.63 26.75 9.84
N ILE A 50 0.41 26.30 9.58
CA ILE A 50 -0.54 26.92 8.63
C ILE A 50 -0.87 28.35 9.09
N GLU A 51 -1.23 28.52 10.36
CA GLU A 51 -1.58 29.83 10.94
C GLU A 51 -0.39 30.78 10.91
N ALA A 52 0.81 30.32 11.25
CA ALA A 52 2.05 31.10 11.16
C ALA A 52 2.38 31.53 9.72
N ALA A 53 2.02 30.72 8.73
CA ALA A 53 2.20 31.03 7.32
C ALA A 53 1.07 31.93 6.72
N GLY A 54 0.03 32.22 7.51
CA GLY A 54 -1.06 33.13 7.12
C GLY A 54 -2.34 32.47 6.62
N GLY A 55 -2.49 31.16 6.78
CA GLY A 55 -3.73 30.41 6.54
C GLY A 55 -4.63 30.31 7.77
N VAL A 56 -5.79 29.67 7.60
CA VAL A 56 -6.71 29.27 8.69
C VAL A 56 -6.84 27.76 8.66
N ALA A 57 -6.33 27.08 9.68
CA ALA A 57 -6.41 25.63 9.79
C ALA A 57 -7.74 25.18 10.40
N LYS A 58 -8.34 24.12 9.83
CA LYS A 58 -9.50 23.42 10.38
C LYS A 58 -9.26 21.92 10.34
N GLU A 59 -9.05 21.34 11.51
CA GLU A 59 -8.78 19.91 11.66
C GLU A 59 -10.10 19.12 11.76
N PHE A 60 -10.14 17.97 11.12
CA PHE A 60 -11.13 16.93 11.31
C PHE A 60 -10.48 15.54 11.23
N ASN A 61 -11.18 14.51 11.71
CA ASN A 61 -10.70 13.15 11.71
C ASN A 61 -11.53 12.28 10.77
N THR A 62 -10.85 11.42 9.98
CA THR A 62 -11.47 10.27 9.32
C THR A 62 -11.21 9.00 10.11
N ILE A 63 -11.86 7.90 9.72
CA ILE A 63 -11.63 6.57 10.32
C ILE A 63 -10.30 5.98 9.88
N ALA A 64 -9.79 5.02 10.67
CA ALA A 64 -8.69 4.15 10.28
C ALA A 64 -8.97 2.73 10.77
N VAL A 65 -8.82 1.75 9.88
CA VAL A 65 -8.91 0.32 10.18
C VAL A 65 -7.51 -0.29 10.08
N ASP A 66 -7.13 -1.11 11.06
CA ASP A 66 -5.85 -1.82 11.06
C ASP A 66 -5.99 -3.16 10.36
N ASP A 67 -5.28 -3.33 9.26
CA ASP A 67 -5.28 -4.58 8.49
C ASP A 67 -4.61 -5.72 9.27
N GLY A 68 -3.53 -5.44 10.01
CA GLY A 68 -2.80 -6.44 10.79
C GLY A 68 -3.65 -7.02 11.92
N ILE A 69 -4.36 -6.16 12.68
CA ILE A 69 -5.26 -6.58 13.76
C ILE A 69 -6.52 -7.27 13.20
N ALA A 70 -7.00 -6.83 12.04
CA ALA A 70 -8.18 -7.43 11.40
C ALA A 70 -7.86 -8.73 10.64
N MET A 71 -6.59 -9.06 10.43
CA MET A 71 -6.15 -10.22 9.65
C MET A 71 -6.60 -11.54 10.29
N GLY A 72 -7.05 -12.47 9.43
CA GLY A 72 -7.43 -13.84 9.87
C GLY A 72 -8.82 -13.99 10.48
N HIS A 73 -9.63 -12.95 10.50
CA HIS A 73 -11.03 -13.02 10.91
C HIS A 73 -11.93 -12.08 10.10
N SER A 74 -13.25 -12.14 10.31
CA SER A 74 -14.25 -11.40 9.53
C SER A 74 -14.09 -9.85 9.57
N GLY A 75 -13.32 -9.30 10.50
CA GLY A 75 -12.96 -7.89 10.54
C GLY A 75 -12.22 -7.43 9.30
N MET A 76 -11.47 -8.32 8.66
CA MET A 76 -10.69 -8.02 7.46
C MET A 76 -11.56 -7.63 6.24
N LEU A 77 -12.83 -8.05 6.22
CA LEU A 77 -13.80 -7.65 5.20
C LEU A 77 -14.05 -6.13 5.17
N TYR A 78 -13.83 -5.43 6.29
CA TYR A 78 -14.05 -3.98 6.42
C TYR A 78 -12.84 -3.15 5.99
N SER A 79 -11.66 -3.78 5.83
CA SER A 79 -10.43 -3.07 5.52
C SER A 79 -10.54 -2.31 4.18
N LEU A 80 -10.65 -3.00 3.04
CA LEU A 80 -10.72 -2.33 1.73
C LEU A 80 -11.92 -1.38 1.59
N PRO A 81 -13.14 -1.73 2.01
CA PRO A 81 -14.27 -0.80 1.97
C PRO A 81 -14.07 0.47 2.78
N SER A 82 -13.25 0.46 3.85
CA SER A 82 -12.93 1.65 4.62
C SER A 82 -12.21 2.72 3.77
N ARG A 83 -11.45 2.33 2.74
CA ARG A 83 -10.80 3.25 1.79
C ARG A 83 -11.81 4.17 1.13
N GLU A 84 -12.96 3.62 0.68
CA GLU A 84 -14.04 4.38 0.05
C GLU A 84 -14.70 5.34 1.05
N ILE A 85 -14.93 4.87 2.29
CA ILE A 85 -15.52 5.71 3.36
C ILE A 85 -14.58 6.86 3.73
N ILE A 86 -13.27 6.61 3.78
CA ILE A 86 -12.26 7.63 4.02
C ILE A 86 -12.30 8.68 2.91
N ALA A 87 -12.30 8.26 1.65
CA ALA A 87 -12.39 9.16 0.50
C ALA A 87 -13.66 10.04 0.58
N ASP A 88 -14.81 9.43 0.82
CA ASP A 88 -16.07 10.15 0.97
C ASP A 88 -16.03 11.13 2.15
N SER A 89 -15.53 10.70 3.31
CA SER A 89 -15.51 11.56 4.50
C SER A 89 -14.68 12.83 4.30
N VAL A 90 -13.57 12.71 3.58
CA VAL A 90 -12.71 13.86 3.24
C VAL A 90 -13.42 14.76 2.24
N GLU A 91 -14.00 14.19 1.19
CA GLU A 91 -14.75 14.92 0.17
C GLU A 91 -15.93 15.68 0.79
N TYR A 92 -16.73 15.03 1.65
CA TYR A 92 -17.86 15.67 2.34
C TYR A 92 -17.41 16.85 3.19
N MET A 93 -16.35 16.67 4.00
CA MET A 93 -15.88 17.74 4.89
C MET A 93 -15.35 18.94 4.11
N VAL A 94 -14.58 18.69 3.07
CA VAL A 94 -13.97 19.75 2.26
C VAL A 94 -15.02 20.52 1.45
N ASN A 95 -15.89 19.82 0.73
CA ASN A 95 -16.91 20.45 -0.12
C ASN A 95 -17.99 21.16 0.71
N ALA A 96 -18.48 20.54 1.80
CA ALA A 96 -19.51 21.15 2.63
C ALA A 96 -19.05 22.43 3.34
N HIS A 97 -17.76 22.53 3.66
CA HIS A 97 -17.19 23.68 4.35
C HIS A 97 -16.38 24.62 3.44
N CYS A 98 -16.31 24.32 2.14
CA CYS A 98 -15.59 25.11 1.14
C CYS A 98 -14.14 25.37 1.57
N ALA A 99 -13.41 24.33 1.96
CA ALA A 99 -11.99 24.46 2.24
C ALA A 99 -11.20 24.66 0.93
N ASP A 100 -10.14 25.47 0.98
CA ASP A 100 -9.36 25.88 -0.18
C ASP A 100 -8.21 24.90 -0.47
N ALA A 101 -7.78 24.12 0.51
CA ALA A 101 -6.69 23.14 0.38
C ALA A 101 -6.75 22.09 1.50
N ILE A 102 -5.93 21.03 1.37
CA ILE A 102 -5.91 19.92 2.30
C ILE A 102 -4.49 19.56 2.70
N VAL A 103 -4.27 19.33 4.00
CA VAL A 103 -3.13 18.53 4.49
C VAL A 103 -3.66 17.16 4.90
N CYS A 104 -3.14 16.10 4.28
CA CYS A 104 -3.49 14.72 4.58
C CYS A 104 -2.49 14.11 5.56
N ILE A 105 -2.92 13.81 6.79
CA ILE A 105 -2.14 13.12 7.81
C ILE A 105 -2.60 11.67 7.86
N SER A 106 -1.85 10.79 7.20
CA SER A 106 -2.16 9.37 7.05
C SER A 106 -0.97 8.51 7.46
N ASN A 107 -1.12 7.20 7.53
CA ASN A 107 0.02 6.32 7.74
C ASN A 107 -0.21 4.86 7.28
N CYS A 108 -1.40 4.28 7.49
CA CYS A 108 -1.66 2.86 7.24
C CYS A 108 -2.38 2.59 5.93
N ASP A 109 -2.55 1.31 5.64
CA ASP A 109 -2.85 0.65 4.37
C ASP A 109 -3.97 1.27 3.55
N LYS A 110 -5.12 1.58 4.16
CA LYS A 110 -6.30 2.06 3.42
C LYS A 110 -6.52 3.56 3.57
N ILE A 111 -5.83 4.16 4.56
CA ILE A 111 -6.00 5.57 4.88
C ILE A 111 -5.29 6.44 3.86
N THR A 112 -4.02 6.15 3.59
CA THR A 112 -3.23 6.88 2.57
C THR A 112 -3.90 6.81 1.19
N PRO A 113 -4.29 5.63 0.65
CA PRO A 113 -4.99 5.60 -0.63
C PRO A 113 -6.40 6.21 -0.58
N GLY A 114 -7.14 6.10 0.52
CA GLY A 114 -8.44 6.77 0.65
C GLY A 114 -8.35 8.29 0.59
N MET A 115 -7.36 8.87 1.28
CA MET A 115 -7.08 10.30 1.19
C MET A 115 -6.55 10.71 -0.20
N LEU A 116 -5.77 9.85 -0.87
CA LEU A 116 -5.29 10.09 -2.23
C LEU A 116 -6.46 10.12 -3.22
N MET A 117 -7.40 9.17 -3.14
CA MET A 117 -8.63 9.17 -3.94
C MET A 117 -9.41 10.48 -3.75
N ALA A 118 -9.64 10.90 -2.49
CA ALA A 118 -10.31 12.18 -2.21
C ALA A 118 -9.58 13.37 -2.79
N SER A 119 -8.25 13.40 -2.71
CA SER A 119 -7.41 14.47 -3.26
C SER A 119 -7.54 14.56 -4.78
N MET A 120 -7.58 13.41 -5.46
CA MET A 120 -7.75 13.33 -6.91
C MET A 120 -9.17 13.75 -7.35
N ARG A 121 -10.21 13.41 -6.56
CA ARG A 121 -11.60 13.87 -6.82
C ARG A 121 -11.72 15.38 -6.68
N LEU A 122 -11.24 15.93 -5.58
CA LEU A 122 -11.41 17.34 -5.20
C LEU A 122 -10.57 18.28 -6.06
N ASN A 123 -9.40 17.85 -6.49
CA ASN A 123 -8.46 18.58 -7.32
C ASN A 123 -8.20 20.03 -6.85
N ILE A 124 -8.01 20.20 -5.55
CA ILE A 124 -7.54 21.44 -4.91
C ILE A 124 -6.13 21.22 -4.33
N PRO A 125 -5.34 22.26 -4.02
CA PRO A 125 -3.99 22.08 -3.48
C PRO A 125 -3.94 21.10 -2.31
N VAL A 126 -3.01 20.15 -2.34
CA VAL A 126 -2.87 19.11 -1.33
C VAL A 126 -1.41 18.83 -1.02
N ILE A 127 -1.14 18.42 0.21
CA ILE A 127 0.13 17.84 0.63
C ILE A 127 -0.11 16.68 1.60
N PHE A 128 0.67 15.61 1.44
CA PHE A 128 0.66 14.47 2.34
C PHE A 128 1.82 14.56 3.33
N VAL A 129 1.55 14.22 4.58
CA VAL A 129 2.55 13.98 5.61
C VAL A 129 2.17 12.73 6.40
N SER A 130 2.98 11.68 6.31
CA SER A 130 2.70 10.41 6.97
C SER A 130 3.20 10.38 8.41
N GLY A 131 2.59 9.51 9.23
CA GLY A 131 3.05 9.26 10.60
C GLY A 131 4.43 8.60 10.69
N GLY A 132 4.89 7.97 9.61
CA GLY A 132 6.19 7.30 9.51
C GLY A 132 6.17 5.82 9.91
N PRO A 133 7.17 5.04 9.46
CA PRO A 133 7.35 3.65 9.83
C PRO A 133 7.80 3.49 11.29
N MET A 134 7.48 2.32 11.90
CA MET A 134 8.06 1.91 13.17
C MET A 134 9.49 1.42 13.01
N GLU A 135 10.22 1.35 14.11
CA GLU A 135 11.52 0.70 14.17
C GLU A 135 11.38 -0.82 13.98
N ALA A 136 12.39 -1.48 13.41
CA ALA A 136 12.42 -2.94 13.35
C ALA A 136 12.46 -3.54 14.76
N GLY A 137 11.71 -4.61 14.98
CA GLY A 137 11.76 -5.39 16.20
C GLY A 137 13.13 -6.02 16.39
N LYS A 138 13.58 -6.15 17.64
CA LYS A 138 14.83 -6.81 17.99
C LYS A 138 14.66 -7.60 19.28
N THR A 139 15.12 -8.85 19.26
CA THR A 139 15.21 -9.66 20.48
C THR A 139 16.45 -10.53 20.46
N LYS A 140 16.80 -11.08 21.62
CA LYS A 140 17.91 -12.01 21.77
C LYS A 140 17.36 -13.42 21.92
N LEU A 141 17.52 -14.26 20.90
CA LEU A 141 17.20 -15.67 20.94
C LEU A 141 18.49 -16.50 20.81
N SER A 142 18.65 -17.51 21.69
CA SER A 142 19.83 -18.41 21.65
C SER A 142 21.18 -17.66 21.51
N ASP A 143 21.34 -16.57 22.28
CA ASP A 143 22.53 -15.68 22.29
C ASP A 143 22.78 -14.84 21.01
N GLN A 144 21.89 -14.89 20.03
CA GLN A 144 21.93 -14.05 18.84
C GLN A 144 20.86 -12.94 18.90
N ILE A 145 21.25 -11.73 18.49
CA ILE A 145 20.29 -10.64 18.27
C ILE A 145 19.71 -10.84 16.88
N ILE A 146 18.39 -11.01 16.81
CA ILE A 146 17.64 -11.11 15.57
C ILE A 146 16.75 -9.88 15.36
N LYS A 147 16.60 -9.43 14.12
CA LYS A 147 15.58 -8.46 13.73
C LYS A 147 14.27 -9.20 13.49
N LEU A 148 13.16 -8.54 13.79
CA LEU A 148 11.81 -9.10 13.74
C LEU A 148 10.84 -8.11 13.11
N ASP A 149 9.79 -8.66 12.51
CA ASP A 149 8.60 -7.93 12.10
C ASP A 149 7.31 -8.68 12.48
N LEU A 150 6.16 -8.16 12.05
CA LEU A 150 4.85 -8.78 12.31
C LEU A 150 4.76 -10.22 11.79
N VAL A 151 5.35 -10.52 10.63
CA VAL A 151 5.29 -11.85 10.01
C VAL A 151 6.03 -12.88 10.85
N ASP A 152 7.17 -12.49 11.46
CA ASP A 152 7.92 -13.38 12.35
C ASP A 152 7.09 -13.79 13.56
N ALA A 153 6.32 -12.85 14.13
CA ALA A 153 5.41 -13.17 15.24
C ALA A 153 4.28 -14.12 14.80
N MET A 154 3.74 -13.95 13.59
CA MET A 154 2.71 -14.84 13.05
C MET A 154 3.24 -16.25 12.77
N VAL A 155 4.44 -16.36 12.22
CA VAL A 155 5.10 -17.66 11.99
C VAL A 155 5.40 -18.36 13.29
N ALA A 156 5.97 -17.64 14.26
CA ALA A 156 6.31 -18.21 15.58
C ALA A 156 5.08 -18.74 16.33
N GLY A 157 3.91 -18.13 16.14
CA GLY A 157 2.65 -18.56 16.77
C GLY A 157 2.10 -19.91 16.27
N VAL A 158 2.65 -20.46 15.16
CA VAL A 158 2.18 -21.73 14.55
C VAL A 158 3.33 -22.70 14.23
N ASP A 159 4.56 -22.37 14.59
CA ASP A 159 5.72 -23.23 14.39
C ASP A 159 5.88 -24.16 15.61
N ASP A 160 5.66 -25.45 15.43
CA ASP A 160 5.80 -26.49 16.47
C ASP A 160 7.21 -26.57 17.08
N ASN A 161 8.22 -25.97 16.44
CA ASN A 161 9.59 -25.91 16.95
C ASN A 161 9.85 -24.70 17.86
N VAL A 162 8.91 -23.77 17.97
CA VAL A 162 8.98 -22.56 18.80
C VAL A 162 8.14 -22.82 20.06
N ASN A 163 8.76 -22.78 21.24
CA ASN A 163 8.04 -22.93 22.49
C ASN A 163 7.31 -21.63 22.91
N ASP A 164 6.37 -21.74 23.88
CA ASP A 164 5.53 -20.62 24.34
C ASP A 164 6.34 -19.43 24.85
N GLU A 165 7.50 -19.67 25.50
CA GLU A 165 8.36 -18.58 26.02
C GLU A 165 9.01 -17.81 24.87
N GLN A 166 9.53 -18.50 23.87
CA GLN A 166 10.13 -17.91 22.67
C GLN A 166 9.07 -17.17 21.83
N SER A 167 7.92 -17.78 21.61
CA SER A 167 6.79 -17.16 20.91
C SER A 167 6.35 -15.87 21.61
N GLY A 168 6.18 -15.90 22.93
CA GLY A 168 5.84 -14.73 23.72
C GLY A 168 6.91 -13.62 23.70
N GLU A 169 8.20 -13.97 23.58
CA GLU A 169 9.27 -12.98 23.46
C GLU A 169 9.28 -12.34 22.06
N ILE A 170 9.04 -13.13 21.01
CA ILE A 170 8.91 -12.62 19.63
C ILE A 170 7.70 -11.68 19.55
N GLU A 171 6.53 -12.07 20.06
CA GLU A 171 5.32 -11.25 20.10
C GLU A 171 5.58 -9.90 20.78
N ARG A 172 6.24 -9.88 21.93
CA ARG A 172 6.57 -8.64 22.65
C ARG A 172 7.56 -7.74 21.92
N SER A 173 8.34 -8.29 21.00
CA SER A 173 9.48 -7.59 20.37
C SER A 173 9.25 -7.20 18.92
N ALA A 174 8.33 -7.86 18.22
CA ALA A 174 8.14 -7.69 16.77
C ALA A 174 7.69 -6.27 16.36
N CYS A 175 6.86 -5.60 17.18
CA CYS A 175 6.32 -4.27 16.90
C CYS A 175 6.65 -3.29 18.06
N PRO A 176 7.88 -2.76 18.14
CA PRO A 176 8.37 -2.09 19.35
C PRO A 176 7.89 -0.64 19.51
N THR A 177 7.50 0.04 18.43
CA THR A 177 7.20 1.48 18.49
C THR A 177 5.87 1.82 17.81
N CYS A 178 5.40 3.07 17.99
CA CYS A 178 4.40 3.63 17.10
C CYS A 178 4.96 3.73 15.67
N GLY A 179 4.08 3.82 14.71
CA GLY A 179 4.43 3.88 13.28
C GLY A 179 3.70 2.81 12.49
N SER A 180 3.76 2.90 11.16
CA SER A 180 3.37 1.83 10.25
C SER A 180 4.35 0.66 10.36
N CYS A 181 4.17 -0.40 9.57
CA CYS A 181 5.05 -1.57 9.63
C CYS A 181 6.54 -1.20 9.48
N SER A 182 7.44 -2.02 10.04
CA SER A 182 8.89 -1.81 9.89
C SER A 182 9.46 -2.24 8.54
N GLY A 183 8.72 -3.08 7.79
CA GLY A 183 9.09 -3.56 6.44
C GLY A 183 8.31 -2.87 5.31
N MET A 184 8.55 -3.31 4.07
CA MET A 184 7.88 -2.81 2.86
C MET A 184 6.54 -3.53 2.65
N PHE A 185 5.62 -3.30 3.59
CA PHE A 185 4.22 -3.69 3.49
C PHE A 185 3.40 -2.58 2.83
N THR A 186 2.09 -2.76 2.68
CA THR A 186 1.22 -1.83 1.96
C THR A 186 1.27 -0.40 2.52
N ALA A 187 1.28 -0.24 3.84
CA ALA A 187 1.33 1.06 4.50
C ALA A 187 2.55 1.89 4.07
N ASN A 188 3.74 1.31 4.20
CA ASN A 188 4.99 1.96 3.82
C ASN A 188 5.10 2.14 2.31
N SER A 189 4.66 1.15 1.52
CA SER A 189 4.62 1.28 0.05
C SER A 189 3.77 2.50 -0.34
N MET A 190 2.56 2.66 0.18
CA MET A 190 1.72 3.82 -0.14
C MET A 190 2.32 5.15 0.33
N ASN A 191 2.97 5.20 1.50
CA ASN A 191 3.67 6.40 1.97
C ASN A 191 4.87 6.76 1.08
N CYS A 192 5.59 5.77 0.54
CA CYS A 192 6.65 5.97 -0.45
C CYS A 192 6.07 6.44 -1.80
N LEU A 193 4.92 5.89 -2.21
CA LEU A 193 4.29 6.26 -3.48
C LEU A 193 3.76 7.70 -3.48
N THR A 194 3.25 8.24 -2.35
CA THR A 194 2.88 9.65 -2.28
C THR A 194 4.08 10.59 -2.46
N GLU A 195 5.28 10.15 -2.06
CA GLU A 195 6.53 10.88 -2.30
C GLU A 195 6.94 10.81 -3.77
N ALA A 196 6.87 9.64 -4.40
CA ALA A 196 7.18 9.46 -5.82
C ALA A 196 6.17 10.14 -6.77
N LEU A 197 4.89 10.23 -6.36
CA LEU A 197 3.86 11.02 -7.05
C LEU A 197 4.10 12.53 -6.98
N GLY A 198 5.07 13.00 -6.18
CA GLY A 198 5.35 14.42 -5.98
C GLY A 198 4.42 15.11 -4.97
N LEU A 199 3.58 14.38 -4.22
CA LEU A 199 2.58 14.92 -3.30
C LEU A 199 3.06 15.02 -1.84
N SER A 200 4.29 14.58 -1.52
CA SER A 200 4.88 14.59 -0.19
C SER A 200 6.28 15.19 -0.17
N LEU A 201 6.77 15.54 1.00
CA LEU A 201 8.13 16.04 1.20
C LEU A 201 9.17 14.89 1.19
N PRO A 202 10.44 15.17 0.84
CA PRO A 202 11.54 14.23 0.93
C PRO A 202 11.64 13.56 2.31
N GLY A 203 11.76 12.22 2.33
CA GLY A 203 11.84 11.42 3.55
C GLY A 203 10.48 11.07 4.18
N ASN A 204 9.37 11.52 3.59
CA ASN A 204 8.03 11.22 4.09
C ASN A 204 7.77 9.71 4.25
N GLY A 205 8.15 8.91 3.25
CA GLY A 205 7.90 7.47 3.23
C GLY A 205 8.86 6.65 4.10
N SER A 206 10.04 7.17 4.47
CA SER A 206 11.11 6.34 5.04
C SER A 206 11.58 6.72 6.44
N MET A 207 11.45 7.98 6.87
CA MET A 207 11.90 8.42 8.19
C MET A 207 11.03 7.81 9.30
N LEU A 208 11.65 7.31 10.37
CA LEU A 208 10.95 6.66 11.50
C LEU A 208 9.99 7.61 12.23
N ALA A 209 8.86 7.08 12.69
CA ALA A 209 7.85 7.81 13.47
C ALA A 209 8.42 8.38 14.79
N THR A 210 9.38 7.68 15.39
CA THR A 210 10.01 8.06 16.66
C THR A 210 11.08 9.14 16.53
N HIS A 211 11.62 9.37 15.32
CA HIS A 211 12.74 10.29 15.13
C HIS A 211 12.32 11.77 15.18
N ALA A 212 13.07 12.60 15.90
CA ALA A 212 12.78 14.00 16.13
C ALA A 212 12.70 14.84 14.83
N ASP A 213 13.53 14.54 13.84
CA ASP A 213 13.54 15.27 12.57
C ASP A 213 12.21 15.18 11.81
N ARG A 214 11.41 14.12 12.05
CA ARG A 214 10.08 13.99 11.43
C ARG A 214 9.12 15.13 11.83
N GLU A 215 9.28 15.72 13.01
CA GLU A 215 8.52 16.92 13.41
C GLU A 215 8.67 18.05 12.38
N GLY A 216 9.86 18.16 11.77
CA GLY A 216 10.15 19.13 10.72
C GLY A 216 9.29 18.93 9.47
N LEU A 217 8.99 17.67 9.08
CA LEU A 217 8.14 17.38 7.93
C LEU A 217 6.70 17.88 8.15
N PHE A 218 6.13 17.69 9.35
CA PHE A 218 4.80 18.19 9.69
C PHE A 218 4.74 19.73 9.66
N LYS A 219 5.77 20.40 10.21
CA LYS A 219 5.86 21.87 10.18
C LYS A 219 5.99 22.40 8.75
N GLN A 220 6.85 21.78 7.96
CA GLN A 220 7.07 22.17 6.56
C GLN A 220 5.82 21.94 5.71
N ALA A 221 5.11 20.81 5.89
CA ALA A 221 3.85 20.55 5.20
C ALA A 221 2.81 21.66 5.47
N GLY A 222 2.68 22.11 6.73
CA GLY A 222 1.79 23.20 7.11
C GLY A 222 2.17 24.55 6.46
N THR A 223 3.45 24.84 6.29
CA THR A 223 3.91 26.05 5.59
C THR A 223 3.73 25.92 4.09
N GLN A 224 4.08 24.77 3.53
CA GLN A 224 4.05 24.53 2.08
C GLN A 224 2.64 24.58 1.51
N ILE A 225 1.63 24.04 2.21
CA ILE A 225 0.25 24.08 1.73
C ILE A 225 -0.28 25.50 1.56
N VAL A 226 0.14 26.44 2.42
CA VAL A 226 -0.25 27.87 2.28
C VAL A 226 0.37 28.46 1.03
N GLU A 227 1.61 28.08 0.69
CA GLU A 227 2.27 28.53 -0.54
C GLU A 227 1.58 27.95 -1.78
N LEU A 228 1.20 26.65 -1.77
CA LEU A 228 0.43 26.04 -2.86
C LEU A 228 -0.91 26.77 -3.07
N CYS A 229 -1.62 27.11 -1.99
CA CYS A 229 -2.84 27.93 -2.06
C CYS A 229 -2.58 29.29 -2.73
N ARG A 230 -1.48 29.97 -2.35
CA ARG A 230 -1.14 31.28 -2.92
C ARG A 230 -0.85 31.17 -4.41
N ARG A 231 -0.11 30.17 -4.84
CA ARG A 231 0.18 29.92 -6.24
C ARG A 231 -1.10 29.67 -7.03
N TYR A 232 -1.98 28.81 -6.56
CA TYR A 232 -3.22 28.50 -7.26
C TYR A 232 -4.18 29.69 -7.29
N TYR A 233 -4.58 30.23 -6.12
CA TYR A 233 -5.65 31.23 -6.06
C TYR A 233 -5.22 32.67 -6.37
N GLN A 234 -3.94 33.02 -6.25
CA GLN A 234 -3.46 34.39 -6.49
C GLN A 234 -2.62 34.50 -7.77
N GLN A 235 -1.99 33.41 -8.22
CA GLN A 235 -1.13 33.41 -9.41
C GLN A 235 -1.72 32.58 -10.55
N GLU A 236 -2.89 31.99 -10.37
CA GLU A 236 -3.58 31.13 -11.35
C GLU A 236 -2.71 29.95 -11.82
N ASP A 237 -1.85 29.42 -10.93
CA ASP A 237 -0.92 28.35 -11.24
C ASP A 237 -1.57 26.98 -10.99
N GLU A 238 -2.10 26.38 -12.03
CA GLU A 238 -2.72 25.05 -11.96
C GLU A 238 -1.70 23.92 -11.79
N SER A 239 -0.40 24.15 -12.00
CA SER A 239 0.62 23.12 -11.86
C SER A 239 0.72 22.54 -10.44
N VAL A 240 0.17 23.24 -9.44
CA VAL A 240 0.12 22.82 -8.03
C VAL A 240 -1.07 21.94 -7.68
N LEU A 241 -1.98 21.72 -8.61
CA LEU A 241 -3.15 20.86 -8.40
C LEU A 241 -2.76 19.38 -8.43
N PRO A 242 -3.39 18.52 -7.60
CA PRO A 242 -3.00 17.11 -7.48
C PRO A 242 -3.10 16.33 -8.81
N ARG A 243 -4.06 16.60 -9.69
CA ARG A 243 -4.16 15.94 -11.01
C ARG A 243 -3.03 16.37 -11.97
N ASN A 244 -2.46 17.55 -11.78
CA ASN A 244 -1.32 18.02 -12.56
C ASN A 244 0.02 17.53 -12.00
N ILE A 245 0.15 17.43 -10.68
CA ILE A 245 1.31 16.84 -10.00
C ILE A 245 1.34 15.33 -10.24
N ALA A 246 0.31 14.63 -9.79
CA ALA A 246 0.12 13.19 -9.97
C ALA A 246 -0.54 12.89 -11.33
N ASN A 247 0.10 13.32 -12.40
CA ASN A 247 -0.31 13.04 -13.78
C ASN A 247 0.14 11.64 -14.22
N PHE A 248 -0.16 11.22 -15.45
CA PHE A 248 0.17 9.90 -15.97
C PHE A 248 1.67 9.54 -15.80
N LYS A 249 2.59 10.47 -16.09
CA LYS A 249 4.03 10.24 -15.89
C LYS A 249 4.40 10.04 -14.43
N ALA A 250 3.77 10.77 -13.51
CA ALA A 250 3.99 10.59 -12.08
C ALA A 250 3.46 9.23 -11.58
N PHE A 251 2.35 8.72 -12.14
CA PHE A 251 1.89 7.36 -11.88
C PHE A 251 2.88 6.30 -12.39
N GLU A 252 3.48 6.50 -13.56
CA GLU A 252 4.56 5.62 -14.04
C GLU A 252 5.80 5.68 -13.14
N ASN A 253 6.20 6.86 -12.65
CA ASN A 253 7.30 7.01 -11.69
C ASN A 253 6.99 6.27 -10.37
N ALA A 254 5.78 6.43 -9.84
CA ALA A 254 5.36 5.78 -8.61
C ALA A 254 5.32 4.25 -8.79
N MET A 255 4.80 3.75 -9.91
CA MET A 255 4.78 2.32 -10.19
C MET A 255 6.19 1.76 -10.41
N SER A 256 7.07 2.50 -11.08
CA SER A 256 8.49 2.14 -11.24
C SER A 256 9.20 2.04 -9.88
N LEU A 257 8.93 2.97 -8.95
CA LEU A 257 9.40 2.87 -7.56
C LEU A 257 8.90 1.59 -6.89
N ASP A 258 7.59 1.31 -6.98
CA ASP A 258 6.96 0.16 -6.33
C ASP A 258 7.56 -1.18 -6.82
N ILE A 259 7.75 -1.29 -8.13
CA ILE A 259 8.41 -2.44 -8.77
C ILE A 259 9.86 -2.56 -8.32
N ALA A 260 10.61 -1.43 -8.29
CA ALA A 260 12.03 -1.43 -7.93
C ALA A 260 12.28 -1.76 -6.45
N MET A 261 11.34 -1.47 -5.56
CA MET A 261 11.45 -1.79 -4.13
C MET A 261 10.73 -3.09 -3.73
N GLY A 262 10.10 -3.81 -4.69
CA GLY A 262 9.32 -5.01 -4.40
C GLY A 262 8.19 -4.75 -3.43
N GLY A 263 7.40 -3.73 -3.69
CA GLY A 263 6.31 -3.28 -2.83
C GLY A 263 5.16 -4.27 -2.70
N SER A 264 4.07 -3.83 -2.16
CA SER A 264 2.89 -4.66 -1.93
C SER A 264 2.04 -4.78 -3.20
N THR A 265 1.45 -5.96 -3.48
CA THR A 265 0.46 -6.11 -4.56
C THR A 265 -0.77 -5.20 -4.36
N ASN A 266 -1.08 -4.84 -3.11
CA ASN A 266 -2.17 -3.91 -2.79
C ASN A 266 -1.95 -2.50 -3.35
N THR A 267 -0.70 -2.07 -3.54
CA THR A 267 -0.39 -0.75 -4.12
C THR A 267 -0.90 -0.62 -5.54
N ILE A 268 -0.84 -1.71 -6.32
CA ILE A 268 -1.42 -1.77 -7.68
C ILE A 268 -2.92 -1.43 -7.60
N LEU A 269 -3.65 -2.10 -6.72
CA LEU A 269 -5.09 -1.86 -6.51
C LEU A 269 -5.37 -0.40 -6.12
N HIS A 270 -4.49 0.20 -5.30
CA HIS A 270 -4.68 1.55 -4.79
C HIS A 270 -4.28 2.64 -5.79
N LEU A 271 -3.23 2.41 -6.59
CA LEU A 271 -2.88 3.32 -7.70
C LEU A 271 -3.95 3.32 -8.78
N LEU A 272 -4.45 2.15 -9.18
CA LEU A 272 -5.57 2.06 -10.13
C LEU A 272 -6.81 2.79 -9.61
N ALA A 273 -7.13 2.66 -8.32
CA ALA A 273 -8.23 3.40 -7.71
C ALA A 273 -8.03 4.92 -7.76
N ALA A 274 -6.83 5.39 -7.40
CA ALA A 274 -6.51 6.82 -7.47
C ALA A 274 -6.49 7.35 -8.91
N ALA A 275 -6.05 6.53 -9.87
CA ALA A 275 -6.08 6.87 -11.29
C ALA A 275 -7.52 7.04 -11.80
N VAL A 276 -8.43 6.12 -11.44
CA VAL A 276 -9.86 6.24 -11.78
C VAL A 276 -10.44 7.54 -11.23
N GLU A 277 -10.21 7.85 -9.95
CA GLU A 277 -10.71 9.06 -9.29
C GLU A 277 -10.13 10.37 -9.87
N GLY A 278 -8.89 10.30 -10.35
CA GLY A 278 -8.20 11.42 -10.98
C GLY A 278 -8.41 11.53 -12.49
N GLU A 279 -9.17 10.61 -13.10
CA GLU A 279 -9.35 10.52 -14.56
C GLU A 279 -8.00 10.33 -15.30
N VAL A 280 -7.02 9.69 -14.64
CA VAL A 280 -5.71 9.38 -15.23
C VAL A 280 -5.82 8.04 -15.96
N PRO A 281 -5.47 7.96 -17.26
CA PRO A 281 -5.63 6.74 -18.07
C PRO A 281 -4.51 5.71 -17.79
N PHE A 282 -4.29 5.39 -16.52
CA PHE A 282 -3.28 4.43 -16.05
C PHE A 282 -3.93 3.08 -15.78
N THR A 283 -3.38 2.00 -16.35
CA THR A 283 -4.00 0.68 -16.41
C THR A 283 -3.04 -0.45 -16.02
N LEU A 284 -3.56 -1.69 -15.92
CA LEU A 284 -2.72 -2.88 -15.71
C LEU A 284 -1.74 -3.14 -16.87
N ASP A 285 -2.06 -2.73 -18.10
CA ASP A 285 -1.14 -2.87 -19.23
C ASP A 285 0.10 -1.99 -19.07
N ASP A 286 -0.06 -0.78 -18.49
CA ASP A 286 1.07 0.08 -18.15
C ASP A 286 1.93 -0.55 -17.06
N ILE A 287 1.30 -1.15 -16.06
CA ILE A 287 1.99 -1.86 -14.97
C ILE A 287 2.77 -3.07 -15.51
N ASP A 288 2.17 -3.88 -16.39
CA ASP A 288 2.88 -4.99 -17.04
C ASP A 288 4.09 -4.50 -17.84
N ARG A 289 3.92 -3.46 -18.64
CA ARG A 289 4.99 -2.84 -19.43
C ARG A 289 6.15 -2.37 -18.54
N LEU A 290 5.85 -1.68 -17.43
CA LEU A 290 6.86 -1.20 -16.49
C LEU A 290 7.56 -2.38 -15.79
N SER A 291 6.82 -3.39 -15.36
CA SER A 291 7.35 -4.54 -14.62
C SER A 291 8.36 -5.38 -15.42
N ARG A 292 8.33 -5.31 -16.74
CA ARG A 292 9.29 -5.98 -17.65
C ARG A 292 10.62 -5.23 -17.79
N ASN A 293 10.65 -3.94 -17.45
CA ASN A 293 11.79 -3.06 -17.73
C ASN A 293 12.46 -2.52 -16.48
N VAL A 294 11.73 -2.44 -15.38
CA VAL A 294 12.22 -1.89 -14.12
C VAL A 294 12.87 -3.00 -13.30
N PRO A 295 14.17 -2.88 -12.95
CA PRO A 295 14.87 -3.88 -12.14
C PRO A 295 14.49 -3.79 -10.65
N HIS A 296 14.71 -4.88 -9.91
CA HIS A 296 14.55 -4.90 -8.45
C HIS A 296 15.80 -4.32 -7.79
N LEU A 297 15.73 -3.06 -7.35
CA LEU A 297 16.88 -2.29 -6.82
C LEU A 297 16.98 -2.27 -5.29
N CYS A 298 15.88 -2.49 -4.58
CA CYS A 298 15.83 -2.37 -3.12
C CYS A 298 15.02 -3.53 -2.52
N LYS A 299 15.69 -4.48 -1.88
CA LYS A 299 15.06 -5.65 -1.27
C LYS A 299 14.96 -5.46 0.24
N VAL A 300 13.73 -5.45 0.76
CA VAL A 300 13.40 -5.08 2.15
C VAL A 300 12.51 -6.16 2.78
N ALA A 301 12.47 -6.25 4.10
CA ALA A 301 11.54 -7.13 4.81
C ALA A 301 10.09 -6.93 4.29
N PRO A 302 9.32 -8.00 4.09
CA PRO A 302 9.57 -9.40 4.44
C PRO A 302 10.32 -10.20 3.35
N SER A 303 10.72 -9.57 2.23
CA SER A 303 11.43 -10.26 1.13
C SER A 303 12.89 -10.59 1.48
N THR A 304 13.41 -9.98 2.55
CA THR A 304 14.70 -10.30 3.20
C THR A 304 14.65 -9.94 4.68
N PRO A 305 15.29 -10.68 5.59
CA PRO A 305 15.41 -10.29 7.00
C PRO A 305 16.49 -9.23 7.24
N GLN A 306 17.30 -8.90 6.24
CA GLN A 306 18.50 -8.07 6.39
C GLN A 306 18.16 -6.58 6.55
N TYR A 307 17.23 -6.07 5.72
CA TYR A 307 16.91 -4.65 5.61
C TYR A 307 15.46 -4.37 5.98
N HIS A 308 15.24 -3.24 6.69
CA HIS A 308 13.94 -2.70 7.07
C HIS A 308 13.84 -1.24 6.60
N MET A 309 12.73 -0.55 6.88
CA MET A 309 12.54 0.85 6.46
C MET A 309 13.60 1.81 7.00
N GLU A 310 14.12 1.55 8.20
CA GLU A 310 15.25 2.29 8.80
C GLU A 310 16.52 2.21 7.92
N ASP A 311 16.76 1.07 7.26
CA ASP A 311 17.90 0.87 6.37
C ASP A 311 17.66 1.54 5.01
N VAL A 312 16.41 1.53 4.50
CA VAL A 312 16.02 2.29 3.29
C VAL A 312 16.24 3.78 3.51
N HIS A 313 15.81 4.30 4.66
CA HIS A 313 16.04 5.71 5.01
C HIS A 313 17.52 6.03 5.00
N ARG A 314 18.34 5.23 5.69
CA ARG A 314 19.81 5.38 5.73
C ARG A 314 20.46 5.39 4.34
N ALA A 315 19.86 4.67 3.37
CA ALA A 315 20.34 4.58 1.99
C ALA A 315 19.84 5.71 1.06
N GLY A 316 19.20 6.75 1.59
CA GLY A 316 18.67 7.89 0.84
C GLY A 316 17.16 7.85 0.62
N GLY A 317 16.46 6.91 1.26
CA GLY A 317 15.01 6.83 1.23
C GLY A 317 14.44 6.59 -0.16
N VAL A 318 13.24 7.10 -0.37
CA VAL A 318 12.53 7.05 -1.66
C VAL A 318 13.34 7.74 -2.76
N LEU A 319 13.90 8.92 -2.47
CA LEU A 319 14.69 9.67 -3.45
C LEU A 319 15.96 8.94 -3.85
N GLY A 320 16.55 8.13 -2.96
CA GLY A 320 17.69 7.27 -3.30
C GLY A 320 17.34 6.20 -4.34
N ILE A 321 16.15 5.59 -4.25
CA ILE A 321 15.66 4.62 -5.25
C ILE A 321 15.32 5.34 -6.56
N LEU A 322 14.64 6.49 -6.49
CA LEU A 322 14.30 7.29 -7.67
C LEU A 322 15.56 7.81 -8.38
N ALA A 323 16.62 8.15 -7.64
CA ALA A 323 17.90 8.54 -8.22
C ALA A 323 18.54 7.40 -9.03
N GLU A 324 18.48 6.14 -8.53
CA GLU A 324 18.97 4.98 -9.29
C GLU A 324 18.11 4.68 -10.52
N LEU A 325 16.77 4.81 -10.42
CA LEU A 325 15.87 4.71 -11.58
C LEU A 325 16.15 5.81 -12.60
N ASN A 326 16.43 7.02 -12.15
CA ASN A 326 16.77 8.15 -13.01
C ASN A 326 18.09 7.90 -13.77
N ARG A 327 19.13 7.46 -13.06
CA ARG A 327 20.41 7.06 -13.68
C ARG A 327 20.25 5.92 -14.69
N ALA A 328 19.25 5.06 -14.49
CA ALA A 328 18.93 3.98 -15.41
C ALA A 328 18.06 4.43 -16.61
N GLY A 329 17.63 5.69 -16.69
CA GLY A 329 16.73 6.21 -17.72
C GLY A 329 15.30 5.67 -17.63
N LEU A 330 14.84 5.33 -16.42
CA LEU A 330 13.55 4.69 -16.12
C LEU A 330 12.61 5.63 -15.34
N LEU A 331 12.87 6.95 -15.34
CA LEU A 331 12.10 7.95 -14.63
C LEU A 331 11.74 9.13 -15.53
N HIS A 332 10.57 9.72 -15.33
CA HIS A 332 10.19 10.98 -15.91
C HIS A 332 10.61 12.13 -14.98
N GLU A 333 11.71 12.80 -15.30
CA GLU A 333 12.29 13.88 -14.47
C GLU A 333 11.45 15.16 -14.44
N ASP A 334 10.59 15.37 -15.43
CA ASP A 334 9.84 16.60 -15.67
C ASP A 334 8.51 16.66 -14.90
N THR A 335 8.17 15.65 -14.09
CA THR A 335 6.92 15.65 -13.32
C THR A 335 6.97 16.70 -12.20
N PRO A 336 5.88 17.48 -12.00
CA PRO A 336 5.83 18.48 -10.95
C PRO A 336 5.87 17.88 -9.53
N HIS A 337 6.31 18.69 -8.58
CA HIS A 337 6.39 18.31 -7.17
C HIS A 337 5.80 19.43 -6.29
N VAL A 338 5.25 19.09 -5.11
CA VAL A 338 4.68 20.07 -4.16
C VAL A 338 5.66 21.14 -3.68
N LEU A 339 6.97 20.94 -3.87
CA LEU A 339 7.98 21.97 -3.62
C LEU A 339 8.09 23.02 -4.72
N GLY A 340 7.29 22.94 -5.78
CA GLY A 340 7.31 23.88 -6.89
C GLY A 340 8.47 23.69 -7.86
N LYS A 341 9.07 22.52 -7.86
CA LYS A 341 10.18 22.05 -8.70
C LYS A 341 9.75 20.79 -9.45
N SER A 342 10.55 20.34 -10.41
CA SER A 342 10.39 19.00 -10.98
C SER A 342 10.94 17.93 -10.02
N ILE A 343 10.48 16.68 -10.18
CA ILE A 343 11.00 15.56 -9.39
C ILE A 343 12.51 15.37 -9.64
N GLY A 344 12.99 15.60 -10.85
CA GLY A 344 14.41 15.53 -11.20
C GLY A 344 15.25 16.54 -10.42
N GLU A 345 14.78 17.79 -10.27
CA GLU A 345 15.44 18.80 -9.44
C GLU A 345 15.46 18.39 -7.97
N VAL A 346 14.36 17.86 -7.44
CA VAL A 346 14.29 17.37 -6.05
C VAL A 346 15.25 16.20 -5.84
N ILE A 347 15.30 15.23 -6.76
CA ILE A 347 16.27 14.12 -6.71
C ILE A 347 17.70 14.65 -6.68
N SER A 348 18.04 15.59 -7.56
CA SER A 348 19.40 16.15 -7.62
C SER A 348 19.82 16.84 -6.32
N GLU A 349 18.90 17.49 -5.62
CA GLU A 349 19.18 18.15 -4.33
C GLU A 349 19.30 17.15 -3.16
N TRP A 350 18.66 16.00 -3.26
CA TRP A 350 18.57 15.02 -2.14
C TRP A 350 19.37 13.74 -2.38
N ASP A 351 20.05 13.59 -3.50
CA ASP A 351 20.87 12.41 -3.78
C ASP A 351 22.12 12.38 -2.89
N ILE A 352 22.14 11.42 -1.96
CA ILE A 352 23.24 11.24 -1.00
C ILE A 352 24.54 10.73 -1.62
N THR A 353 24.53 10.33 -2.89
CA THR A 353 25.76 9.93 -3.61
C THR A 353 26.53 11.13 -4.15
N LEU A 354 25.93 12.33 -4.15
CA LEU A 354 26.54 13.56 -4.57
C LEU A 354 27.18 14.28 -3.37
N PRO A 355 28.50 14.53 -3.39
CA PRO A 355 29.23 15.11 -2.25
C PRO A 355 28.74 16.50 -1.83
N GLU A 356 28.18 17.27 -2.73
CA GLU A 356 27.61 18.60 -2.48
C GLU A 356 26.35 18.57 -1.60
N ASN A 357 25.66 17.45 -1.53
CA ASN A 357 24.42 17.30 -0.77
C ASN A 357 24.64 16.91 0.70
N ALA A 358 25.54 17.62 1.40
CA ALA A 358 25.86 17.36 2.80
C ALA A 358 24.64 17.39 3.73
N HIS A 359 23.63 18.22 3.43
CA HIS A 359 22.38 18.29 4.18
C HIS A 359 21.56 16.99 4.05
N ALA A 360 21.48 16.41 2.85
CA ALA A 360 20.81 15.15 2.59
C ALA A 360 21.54 13.98 3.30
N LEU A 361 22.88 13.96 3.22
CA LEU A 361 23.69 12.98 3.96
C LEU A 361 23.40 13.01 5.46
N GLU A 362 23.28 14.20 6.08
CA GLU A 362 22.97 14.32 7.49
C GLU A 362 21.54 13.90 7.80
N PHE A 363 20.57 14.31 7.00
CA PHE A 363 19.14 13.96 7.13
C PHE A 363 18.91 12.45 7.08
N PHE A 364 19.49 11.76 6.11
CA PHE A 364 19.32 10.32 5.93
C PHE A 364 20.15 9.46 6.89
N ARG A 365 20.88 10.06 7.82
CA ARG A 365 21.51 9.36 8.96
C ARG A 365 20.55 9.11 10.13
N ALA A 366 19.35 9.68 10.12
CA ALA A 366 18.34 9.43 11.15
C ALA A 366 18.11 7.92 11.30
N GLY A 367 18.22 7.41 12.52
CA GLY A 367 18.21 5.98 12.79
C GLY A 367 17.38 5.59 14.01
N PRO A 368 17.25 4.30 14.30
CA PRO A 368 16.46 3.79 15.42
C PRO A 368 17.18 3.96 16.75
N ALA A 369 16.41 4.20 17.82
CA ALA A 369 16.92 4.19 19.21
C ALA A 369 16.91 2.77 19.82
N GLY A 370 16.10 1.85 19.31
CA GLY A 370 15.89 0.53 19.88
C GLY A 370 15.12 0.54 21.20
N ILE A 371 14.29 1.57 21.44
CA ILE A 371 13.51 1.76 22.68
C ILE A 371 12.03 1.58 22.35
N ARG A 372 11.35 0.73 23.11
CA ARG A 372 9.89 0.55 22.98
C ARG A 372 9.15 1.82 23.39
N THR A 373 8.35 2.40 22.48
CA THR A 373 7.60 3.63 22.75
C THR A 373 6.45 3.84 21.77
N THR A 374 5.36 4.41 22.25
CA THR A 374 4.26 4.91 21.42
C THR A 374 4.35 6.42 21.17
N LYS A 375 5.44 7.06 21.62
CA LYS A 375 5.62 8.51 21.54
C LYS A 375 6.40 8.90 20.29
N ALA A 376 5.77 9.70 19.43
CA ALA A 376 6.45 10.29 18.26
C ALA A 376 7.56 11.26 18.69
N PHE A 377 8.55 11.44 17.82
CA PHE A 377 9.62 12.43 17.94
C PHE A 377 10.42 12.33 19.25
N SER A 378 10.49 11.12 19.85
CA SER A 378 11.01 10.89 21.19
C SER A 378 12.50 10.60 21.24
N GLN A 379 13.17 10.53 20.08
CA GLN A 379 14.59 10.21 19.99
C GLN A 379 15.24 10.93 18.79
N ASP A 380 16.57 11.10 18.84
CA ASP A 380 17.40 11.77 17.83
C ASP A 380 18.64 10.95 17.43
N CYS A 381 18.56 9.62 17.57
CA CYS A 381 19.64 8.71 17.23
C CYS A 381 19.96 8.77 15.74
N ARG A 382 21.28 8.68 15.45
CA ARG A 382 21.77 8.73 14.06
C ARG A 382 22.77 7.62 13.80
N TYR A 383 22.74 7.09 12.59
CA TYR A 383 23.81 6.24 12.11
C TYR A 383 25.12 7.02 11.98
N PRO A 384 26.29 6.39 12.18
CA PRO A 384 27.58 7.04 11.97
C PRO A 384 27.76 7.58 10.56
N THR A 385 27.23 6.86 9.55
CA THR A 385 27.29 7.22 8.13
C THR A 385 25.98 6.83 7.44
N ALA A 386 25.59 7.59 6.42
CA ALA A 386 24.59 7.13 5.45
C ALA A 386 25.11 5.90 4.68
N ASP A 387 24.22 5.15 4.04
CA ASP A 387 24.57 4.01 3.17
C ASP A 387 24.59 4.49 1.71
N THR A 388 25.79 4.75 1.20
CA THR A 388 26.01 5.14 -0.20
C THR A 388 26.48 3.97 -1.08
N ASP A 389 26.56 2.76 -0.55
CA ASP A 389 26.96 1.56 -1.30
C ASP A 389 25.86 1.14 -2.27
N ARG A 390 26.08 1.37 -3.56
CA ARG A 390 25.17 0.99 -4.66
C ARG A 390 25.52 -0.36 -5.29
N GLU A 391 26.52 -1.03 -4.77
CA GLU A 391 26.92 -2.38 -5.21
C GLU A 391 26.32 -3.46 -4.31
N ASN A 392 26.47 -3.35 -2.99
CA ASN A 392 26.09 -4.36 -2.00
C ASN A 392 25.12 -3.84 -0.93
N GLY A 393 24.79 -2.55 -0.94
CA GLY A 393 23.94 -1.88 0.05
C GLY A 393 22.46 -2.23 -0.06
N CYS A 394 21.67 -1.50 0.73
CA CYS A 394 20.19 -1.64 0.75
C CYS A 394 19.56 -1.22 -0.59
N ILE A 395 20.01 -0.11 -1.17
CA ILE A 395 19.62 0.37 -2.49
C ILE A 395 20.78 0.12 -3.45
N ARG A 396 20.53 -0.57 -4.54
CA ARG A 396 21.53 -0.96 -5.54
C ARG A 396 21.36 -0.22 -6.86
N SER A 397 22.47 -0.07 -7.59
CA SER A 397 22.41 0.41 -8.98
C SER A 397 21.81 -0.66 -9.90
N ARG A 398 21.39 -0.24 -11.09
CA ARG A 398 20.88 -1.17 -12.12
C ARG A 398 21.86 -2.31 -12.43
N ALA A 399 23.16 -2.04 -12.47
CA ALA A 399 24.18 -3.03 -12.74
C ALA A 399 24.31 -4.11 -11.64
N ASN A 400 23.88 -3.79 -10.43
CA ASN A 400 23.97 -4.65 -9.24
C ASN A 400 22.59 -5.03 -8.68
N ALA A 401 21.55 -4.87 -9.51
CA ALA A 401 20.17 -5.16 -9.12
C ALA A 401 20.01 -6.59 -8.57
N PHE A 402 19.04 -6.78 -7.67
CA PHE A 402 18.70 -8.12 -7.16
C PHE A 402 18.12 -9.03 -8.25
N SER A 403 17.42 -8.44 -9.24
CA SER A 403 16.94 -9.10 -10.46
C SER A 403 16.78 -8.07 -11.56
N GLU A 404 16.89 -8.50 -12.83
CA GLU A 404 16.71 -7.65 -14.00
C GLU A 404 15.25 -7.24 -14.21
N GLU A 405 14.30 -8.14 -13.88
CA GLU A 405 12.88 -7.85 -13.79
C GLU A 405 12.51 -7.50 -12.35
N GLY A 406 11.52 -6.61 -12.19
CA GLY A 406 11.13 -6.08 -10.90
C GLY A 406 10.44 -7.07 -9.96
N GLY A 407 10.14 -6.61 -8.76
CA GLY A 407 9.55 -7.42 -7.69
C GLY A 407 8.06 -7.74 -7.86
N LEU A 408 7.40 -7.29 -8.93
CA LEU A 408 5.98 -7.49 -9.22
C LEU A 408 5.78 -7.87 -10.69
N ALA A 409 4.76 -8.69 -10.98
CA ALA A 409 4.40 -9.06 -12.34
C ALA A 409 2.88 -9.20 -12.51
N VAL A 410 2.39 -8.88 -13.72
CA VAL A 410 1.00 -9.13 -14.14
C VAL A 410 0.97 -10.40 -14.99
N LEU A 411 0.03 -11.30 -14.72
CA LEU A 411 -0.20 -12.50 -15.54
C LEU A 411 -1.61 -12.45 -16.14
N PHE A 412 -1.76 -13.02 -17.32
CA PHE A 412 -3.03 -13.10 -18.06
C PHE A 412 -3.36 -14.52 -18.48
N GLY A 413 -4.63 -14.84 -18.64
CA GLY A 413 -5.07 -16.12 -19.14
C GLY A 413 -6.53 -16.41 -18.87
N ASN A 414 -6.99 -17.62 -19.16
CA ASN A 414 -8.42 -17.97 -19.16
C ASN A 414 -9.07 -18.00 -17.77
N ILE A 415 -8.31 -17.86 -16.70
CA ILE A 415 -8.84 -17.67 -15.33
C ILE A 415 -8.66 -16.23 -14.81
N ALA A 416 -7.97 -15.39 -15.56
CA ALA A 416 -7.71 -13.99 -15.23
C ALA A 416 -7.59 -13.19 -16.54
N GLU A 417 -8.70 -13.05 -17.25
CA GLU A 417 -8.76 -12.42 -18.59
C GLU A 417 -8.37 -10.94 -18.54
N ALA A 418 -8.72 -10.25 -17.44
CA ALA A 418 -8.33 -8.86 -17.17
C ALA A 418 -7.07 -8.73 -16.31
N GLY A 419 -6.36 -9.85 -16.07
CA GLY A 419 -5.10 -9.91 -15.36
C GLY A 419 -5.20 -10.33 -13.90
N CYS A 420 -4.03 -10.70 -13.35
CA CYS A 420 -3.80 -11.01 -11.94
C CYS A 420 -2.38 -10.62 -11.57
N ILE A 421 -2.06 -10.53 -10.27
CA ILE A 421 -0.81 -9.97 -9.77
C ILE A 421 -0.04 -11.02 -8.96
N VAL A 422 1.28 -11.08 -9.20
CA VAL A 422 2.22 -11.88 -8.40
C VAL A 422 3.36 -10.99 -7.89
N LYS A 423 3.72 -11.17 -6.60
CA LYS A 423 4.92 -10.55 -6.01
C LYS A 423 6.11 -11.46 -6.28
N THR A 424 6.81 -11.24 -7.38
CA THR A 424 7.96 -12.05 -7.83
C THR A 424 9.15 -11.96 -6.88
N ALA A 425 9.32 -10.84 -6.18
CA ALA A 425 10.36 -10.66 -5.17
C ALA A 425 10.35 -11.73 -4.05
N GLY A 426 9.21 -12.36 -3.81
CA GLY A 426 9.02 -13.41 -2.79
C GLY A 426 8.97 -14.84 -3.35
N VAL A 427 9.11 -15.03 -4.66
CA VAL A 427 9.01 -16.34 -5.33
C VAL A 427 10.41 -16.90 -5.62
N ASP A 428 10.61 -18.18 -5.32
CA ASP A 428 11.84 -18.88 -5.67
C ASP A 428 11.86 -19.15 -7.19
N GLU A 429 12.98 -18.91 -7.84
CA GLU A 429 13.13 -19.05 -9.29
C GLU A 429 12.77 -20.46 -9.80
N SER A 430 12.98 -21.50 -8.98
CA SER A 430 12.66 -22.88 -9.34
C SER A 430 11.18 -23.16 -9.57
N ILE A 431 10.29 -22.25 -9.13
CA ILE A 431 8.83 -22.34 -9.28
C ILE A 431 8.24 -21.17 -10.07
N HIS A 432 9.04 -20.42 -10.83
CA HIS A 432 8.54 -19.40 -11.75
C HIS A 432 7.68 -20.01 -12.88
N VAL A 433 7.90 -21.28 -13.23
CA VAL A 433 6.99 -22.08 -14.05
C VAL A 433 6.50 -23.23 -13.18
N PHE A 434 5.20 -23.31 -12.99
CA PHE A 434 4.59 -24.28 -12.08
C PHE A 434 3.32 -24.86 -12.70
N THR A 435 3.25 -26.18 -12.77
CA THR A 435 2.04 -26.92 -13.19
C THR A 435 1.59 -27.82 -12.05
N GLY A 436 0.32 -27.78 -11.72
CA GLY A 436 -0.23 -28.52 -10.58
C GLY A 436 -1.72 -28.80 -10.71
N ARG A 437 -2.28 -29.44 -9.69
CA ARG A 437 -3.71 -29.75 -9.62
C ARG A 437 -4.44 -28.73 -8.77
N ALA A 438 -5.58 -28.25 -9.25
CA ALA A 438 -6.45 -27.35 -8.52
C ALA A 438 -7.06 -28.00 -7.28
N ARG A 439 -6.97 -27.31 -6.15
CA ARG A 439 -7.66 -27.58 -4.89
C ARG A 439 -8.55 -26.40 -4.59
N ILE A 440 -9.87 -26.59 -4.69
CA ILE A 440 -10.84 -25.47 -4.70
C ILE A 440 -11.40 -25.21 -3.32
N TYR A 441 -11.31 -23.95 -2.88
CA TYR A 441 -11.91 -23.46 -1.65
C TYR A 441 -12.73 -22.18 -1.94
N GLU A 442 -13.91 -22.09 -1.32
CA GLU A 442 -14.81 -20.96 -1.50
C GLU A 442 -14.73 -19.92 -0.36
N SER A 443 -13.75 -20.11 0.52
CA SER A 443 -13.37 -19.17 1.58
C SER A 443 -11.91 -19.34 2.01
N GLN A 444 -11.32 -18.28 2.56
CA GLN A 444 -10.02 -18.36 3.22
C GLN A 444 -10.05 -19.37 4.37
N ASP A 445 -11.14 -19.38 5.16
CA ASP A 445 -11.24 -20.21 6.36
C ASP A 445 -11.19 -21.70 6.03
N ASP A 446 -11.83 -22.12 4.94
CA ASP A 446 -11.81 -23.51 4.49
C ASP A 446 -10.44 -23.90 3.95
N ALA A 447 -9.78 -23.03 3.18
CA ALA A 447 -8.42 -23.26 2.73
C ALA A 447 -7.43 -23.40 3.91
N VAL A 448 -7.54 -22.53 4.91
CA VAL A 448 -6.71 -22.57 6.12
C VAL A 448 -6.92 -23.89 6.88
N LYS A 449 -8.16 -24.34 7.08
CA LYS A 449 -8.47 -25.63 7.74
C LYS A 449 -7.82 -26.78 6.99
N ALA A 450 -7.94 -26.82 5.66
CA ALA A 450 -7.39 -27.89 4.83
C ALA A 450 -5.85 -27.92 4.86
N ILE A 451 -5.20 -26.74 4.83
CA ILE A 451 -3.73 -26.66 4.95
C ILE A 451 -3.25 -27.19 6.31
N LEU A 452 -3.91 -26.79 7.39
CA LEU A 452 -3.57 -27.23 8.74
C LEU A 452 -3.84 -28.73 8.96
N ALA A 453 -4.86 -29.28 8.29
CA ALA A 453 -5.20 -30.71 8.32
C ALA A 453 -4.33 -31.58 7.40
N ASP A 454 -3.29 -31.03 6.76
CA ASP A 454 -2.41 -31.70 5.80
C ASP A 454 -3.14 -32.28 4.58
N GLU A 455 -4.30 -31.70 4.20
CA GLU A 455 -5.06 -32.10 3.01
C GLU A 455 -4.44 -31.52 1.73
N VAL A 456 -3.68 -30.41 1.83
CA VAL A 456 -2.92 -29.81 0.73
C VAL A 456 -1.53 -30.44 0.70
N ILE A 457 -1.13 -30.94 -0.46
CA ILE A 457 0.12 -31.66 -0.65
C ILE A 457 1.02 -31.01 -1.71
N ALA A 458 2.28 -31.41 -1.77
CA ALA A 458 3.21 -30.92 -2.78
C ALA A 458 2.68 -31.18 -4.21
N GLY A 459 2.69 -30.15 -5.06
CA GLY A 459 2.16 -30.18 -6.42
C GLY A 459 0.74 -29.63 -6.56
N ASP A 460 0.09 -29.29 -5.45
CA ASP A 460 -1.23 -28.67 -5.50
C ASP A 460 -1.17 -27.18 -5.81
N ILE A 461 -2.20 -26.69 -6.49
CA ILE A 461 -2.52 -25.26 -6.66
C ILE A 461 -3.79 -24.97 -5.87
N VAL A 462 -3.64 -24.28 -4.75
CA VAL A 462 -4.74 -23.86 -3.89
C VAL A 462 -5.48 -22.69 -4.53
N VAL A 463 -6.73 -22.87 -4.91
CA VAL A 463 -7.58 -21.84 -5.52
C VAL A 463 -8.63 -21.39 -4.50
N ILE A 464 -8.50 -20.15 -4.02
CA ILE A 464 -9.46 -19.51 -3.11
C ILE A 464 -10.26 -18.50 -3.91
N ARG A 465 -11.54 -18.77 -4.13
CA ARG A 465 -12.43 -17.95 -4.96
C ARG A 465 -13.58 -17.37 -4.16
N TYR A 466 -14.27 -16.37 -4.73
CA TYR A 466 -15.34 -15.59 -4.09
C TYR A 466 -14.84 -14.76 -2.89
N GLU A 467 -13.56 -14.40 -2.87
CA GLU A 467 -12.97 -13.47 -1.90
C GLU A 467 -12.63 -12.10 -2.52
N GLY A 468 -13.11 -11.84 -3.74
CA GLY A 468 -12.95 -10.57 -4.44
C GLY A 468 -13.76 -9.41 -3.86
N PRO A 469 -13.72 -8.22 -4.52
CA PRO A 469 -14.42 -7.01 -4.08
C PRO A 469 -15.91 -7.22 -3.83
N LYS A 470 -16.59 -7.89 -4.76
CA LYS A 470 -18.02 -8.19 -4.70
C LYS A 470 -18.31 -9.48 -3.97
N GLY A 471 -17.58 -10.54 -4.26
CA GLY A 471 -17.81 -11.90 -3.77
C GLY A 471 -17.46 -12.07 -2.30
N GLY A 472 -16.43 -11.39 -1.79
CA GLY A 472 -15.99 -11.41 -0.40
C GLY A 472 -17.10 -11.11 0.61
N PRO A 473 -17.82 -10.01 0.58
CA PRO A 473 -17.45 -8.76 -0.04
C PRO A 473 -16.32 -8.05 0.71
N GLY A 474 -15.67 -7.12 0.03
CA GLY A 474 -14.61 -6.32 0.63
C GLY A 474 -13.20 -6.84 0.36
N MET A 475 -13.06 -7.86 -0.51
CA MET A 475 -11.76 -8.34 -1.00
C MET A 475 -10.75 -8.56 0.14
N GLN A 476 -11.09 -9.47 1.04
CA GLN A 476 -10.30 -9.68 2.27
C GLN A 476 -8.83 -9.98 1.93
N GLU A 477 -7.94 -9.38 2.70
CA GLU A 477 -6.51 -9.60 2.58
C GLU A 477 -6.13 -10.89 3.30
N MET A 478 -5.36 -11.74 2.62
CA MET A 478 -4.98 -13.05 3.13
C MET A 478 -3.48 -13.10 3.38
N LEU A 479 -3.10 -13.53 4.59
CA LEU A 479 -1.72 -13.82 4.96
C LEU A 479 -1.61 -15.24 5.55
N TYR A 480 -2.61 -15.68 6.29
CA TYR A 480 -2.58 -16.98 6.94
C TYR A 480 -2.40 -18.18 5.99
N PRO A 481 -3.11 -18.29 4.85
CA PRO A 481 -2.91 -19.42 3.95
C PRO A 481 -1.47 -19.54 3.46
N THR A 482 -0.83 -18.40 3.11
CA THR A 482 0.55 -18.38 2.63
C THR A 482 1.55 -18.68 3.75
N THR A 483 1.30 -18.15 4.96
CA THR A 483 2.12 -18.40 6.15
C THR A 483 2.08 -19.88 6.54
N TYR A 484 0.89 -20.51 6.51
CA TYR A 484 0.75 -21.92 6.89
C TYR A 484 1.33 -22.86 5.83
N LEU A 485 1.19 -22.57 4.54
CA LEU A 485 1.91 -23.31 3.49
C LEU A 485 3.43 -23.27 3.72
N LYS A 486 3.97 -22.11 4.11
CA LYS A 486 5.39 -21.97 4.45
C LYS A 486 5.77 -22.77 5.69
N ALA A 487 4.99 -22.68 6.77
CA ALA A 487 5.21 -23.43 8.01
C ALA A 487 5.17 -24.95 7.80
N LYS A 488 4.27 -25.45 6.94
CA LYS A 488 4.19 -26.86 6.54
C LYS A 488 5.27 -27.31 5.53
N GLY A 489 6.23 -26.42 5.16
CA GLY A 489 7.29 -26.73 4.20
C GLY A 489 6.81 -26.85 2.74
N LEU A 490 5.63 -26.33 2.44
CA LEU A 490 5.00 -26.35 1.11
C LEU A 490 5.24 -25.06 0.30
N GLY A 491 5.85 -24.03 0.86
CA GLY A 491 6.01 -22.71 0.25
C GLY A 491 6.78 -22.67 -1.09
N LYS A 492 7.57 -23.71 -1.39
CA LYS A 492 8.24 -23.91 -2.69
C LYS A 492 7.68 -25.10 -3.50
N LYS A 493 6.57 -25.68 -3.07
CA LYS A 493 6.02 -26.91 -3.64
C LYS A 493 4.55 -26.80 -4.02
N CYS A 494 3.91 -25.71 -3.66
CA CYS A 494 2.52 -25.38 -3.97
C CYS A 494 2.42 -23.95 -4.48
N ALA A 495 1.35 -23.67 -5.24
CA ALA A 495 0.95 -22.33 -5.60
C ALA A 495 -0.39 -21.99 -4.92
N LEU A 496 -0.69 -20.69 -4.78
CA LEU A 496 -1.94 -20.19 -4.27
C LEU A 496 -2.49 -19.10 -5.20
N ILE A 497 -3.75 -19.22 -5.60
CA ILE A 497 -4.43 -18.31 -6.53
C ILE A 497 -5.73 -17.83 -5.91
N THR A 498 -6.07 -16.54 -6.06
CA THR A 498 -7.32 -15.98 -5.54
C THR A 498 -7.82 -14.78 -6.35
N ASP A 499 -9.13 -14.58 -6.35
CA ASP A 499 -9.77 -13.33 -6.74
C ASP A 499 -9.81 -12.28 -5.61
N GLY A 500 -9.40 -12.67 -4.41
CA GLY A 500 -9.08 -11.79 -3.30
C GLY A 500 -7.69 -11.15 -3.44
N ARG A 501 -7.07 -10.77 -2.32
CA ARG A 501 -5.74 -10.16 -2.29
C ARG A 501 -4.86 -10.77 -1.21
N PHE A 502 -3.55 -10.66 -1.41
CA PHE A 502 -2.56 -11.07 -0.43
C PHE A 502 -1.92 -9.87 0.25
N SER A 503 -1.47 -10.08 1.48
CA SER A 503 -0.67 -9.10 2.22
C SER A 503 0.68 -8.86 1.54
N GLY A 504 1.23 -7.66 1.73
CA GLY A 504 2.62 -7.36 1.36
C GLY A 504 3.65 -8.28 2.05
N GLY A 505 3.25 -8.92 3.17
CA GLY A 505 4.04 -9.93 3.90
C GLY A 505 4.08 -11.31 3.28
N THR A 506 3.33 -11.53 2.20
CA THR A 506 3.24 -12.84 1.53
C THR A 506 4.55 -13.24 0.86
N SER A 507 4.92 -14.52 0.99
CA SER A 507 6.02 -15.17 0.30
C SER A 507 5.56 -16.47 -0.35
N GLY A 508 6.33 -16.99 -1.32
CA GLY A 508 5.96 -18.14 -2.15
C GLY A 508 5.11 -17.72 -3.36
N LEU A 509 4.74 -18.72 -4.19
CA LEU A 509 4.01 -18.49 -5.44
C LEU A 509 2.52 -18.20 -5.13
N SER A 510 2.24 -16.93 -4.84
CA SER A 510 0.91 -16.45 -4.46
C SER A 510 0.44 -15.39 -5.44
N ILE A 511 -0.69 -15.66 -6.10
CA ILE A 511 -1.25 -14.87 -7.20
C ILE A 511 -2.62 -14.38 -6.78
N GLY A 512 -2.77 -13.07 -6.64
CA GLY A 512 -4.00 -12.41 -6.24
C GLY A 512 -4.61 -11.55 -7.34
N HIS A 513 -5.74 -10.93 -7.01
CA HIS A 513 -6.44 -9.98 -7.88
C HIS A 513 -6.91 -10.60 -9.20
N CYS A 514 -7.17 -11.93 -9.25
CA CYS A 514 -7.69 -12.54 -10.49
C CYS A 514 -8.95 -11.81 -10.94
N SER A 515 -8.86 -11.22 -12.12
CA SER A 515 -9.90 -10.37 -12.69
C SER A 515 -10.35 -10.85 -14.06
N PRO A 516 -11.67 -10.85 -14.33
CA PRO A 516 -12.76 -10.56 -13.39
C PRO A 516 -12.82 -11.58 -12.23
N GLU A 517 -13.31 -11.14 -11.04
CA GLU A 517 -13.51 -12.05 -9.91
C GLU A 517 -14.60 -13.10 -10.18
N ALA A 518 -14.59 -14.23 -9.45
CA ALA A 518 -15.60 -15.29 -9.61
C ALA A 518 -17.03 -14.78 -9.49
N ALA A 519 -17.31 -13.89 -8.53
CA ALA A 519 -18.67 -13.31 -8.34
C ALA A 519 -19.11 -12.34 -9.44
N SER A 520 -18.20 -11.99 -10.35
CA SER A 520 -18.46 -11.16 -11.53
C SER A 520 -18.38 -11.96 -12.85
N GLY A 521 -18.39 -13.29 -12.79
CA GLY A 521 -18.36 -14.16 -13.95
C GLY A 521 -16.96 -14.48 -14.47
N GLY A 522 -15.91 -14.19 -13.72
CA GLY A 522 -14.53 -14.47 -14.12
C GLY A 522 -14.21 -15.97 -14.21
N GLY A 523 -13.24 -16.30 -15.08
CA GLY A 523 -12.82 -17.67 -15.36
C GLY A 523 -12.35 -18.48 -14.15
N ILE A 524 -11.81 -17.81 -13.10
CA ILE A 524 -11.45 -18.46 -11.84
C ILE A 524 -12.64 -19.18 -11.18
N GLY A 525 -13.89 -18.70 -11.40
CA GLY A 525 -15.12 -19.32 -10.93
C GLY A 525 -15.45 -20.65 -11.62
N LEU A 526 -14.84 -20.95 -12.77
CA LEU A 526 -15.09 -22.12 -13.59
C LEU A 526 -14.10 -23.25 -13.37
N VAL A 527 -13.04 -23.04 -12.59
CA VAL A 527 -12.05 -24.07 -12.26
C VAL A 527 -12.74 -25.16 -11.41
N GLU A 528 -12.55 -26.41 -11.75
CA GLU A 528 -13.07 -27.57 -11.02
C GLU A 528 -11.98 -28.29 -10.23
N GLU A 529 -12.36 -29.03 -9.19
CA GLU A 529 -11.43 -29.77 -8.33
C GLU A 529 -10.64 -30.78 -9.15
N GLY A 530 -9.31 -30.74 -9.03
CA GLY A 530 -8.39 -31.64 -9.71
C GLY A 530 -8.00 -31.23 -11.14
N ASP A 531 -8.49 -30.11 -11.66
CA ASP A 531 -8.06 -29.56 -12.95
C ASP A 531 -6.54 -29.35 -12.97
N SER A 532 -5.91 -29.63 -14.12
CA SER A 532 -4.53 -29.21 -14.37
C SER A 532 -4.48 -27.70 -14.61
N MET A 533 -3.58 -27.02 -13.93
CA MET A 533 -3.36 -25.58 -14.08
C MET A 533 -1.88 -25.29 -14.30
N THR A 534 -1.59 -24.29 -15.13
CA THR A 534 -0.23 -23.85 -15.41
C THR A 534 -0.06 -22.36 -15.10
N ILE A 535 1.02 -22.03 -14.40
CA ILE A 535 1.51 -20.68 -14.10
C ILE A 535 2.87 -20.55 -14.77
N ASP A 536 3.07 -19.51 -15.58
CA ASP A 536 4.33 -19.21 -16.25
C ASP A 536 4.63 -17.71 -16.09
N ILE A 537 5.40 -17.37 -15.06
CA ILE A 537 5.77 -15.97 -14.75
C ILE A 537 6.60 -15.36 -15.89
N PRO A 538 7.64 -16.03 -16.43
CA PRO A 538 8.41 -15.51 -17.55
C PRO A 538 7.58 -15.17 -18.78
N GLN A 539 6.57 -15.99 -19.11
CA GLN A 539 5.68 -15.71 -20.23
C GLN A 539 4.45 -14.87 -19.89
N ARG A 540 4.31 -14.47 -18.60
CA ARG A 540 3.16 -13.71 -18.10
C ARG A 540 1.83 -14.42 -18.32
N LYS A 541 1.78 -15.74 -18.13
CA LYS A 541 0.62 -16.58 -18.38
C LYS A 541 0.15 -17.32 -17.14
N ILE A 542 -1.16 -17.48 -17.03
CA ILE A 542 -1.82 -18.31 -16.02
C ILE A 542 -3.08 -18.91 -16.62
N GLY A 543 -3.38 -20.17 -16.32
CA GLY A 543 -4.61 -20.76 -16.82
C GLY A 543 -4.90 -22.16 -16.31
N VAL A 544 -6.12 -22.59 -16.56
CA VAL A 544 -6.55 -23.97 -16.49
C VAL A 544 -6.33 -24.64 -17.86
N ASP A 545 -5.80 -25.86 -17.86
CA ASP A 545 -5.38 -26.58 -19.07
C ASP A 545 -6.57 -27.36 -19.67
N ILE A 546 -7.63 -26.66 -20.05
CA ILE A 546 -8.81 -27.21 -20.74
C ILE A 546 -9.07 -26.45 -22.04
N SER A 547 -9.87 -27.01 -22.93
CA SER A 547 -10.22 -26.33 -24.19
C SER A 547 -11.20 -25.16 -23.95
N ASP A 548 -11.23 -24.21 -24.89
CA ASP A 548 -12.18 -23.09 -24.85
C ASP A 548 -13.63 -23.58 -24.89
N GLU A 549 -13.91 -24.69 -25.61
CA GLU A 549 -15.24 -25.30 -25.67
C GLU A 549 -15.66 -25.85 -24.31
N GLU A 550 -14.76 -26.52 -23.59
CA GLU A 550 -15.02 -27.01 -22.23
C GLU A 550 -15.24 -25.85 -21.26
N LEU A 551 -14.41 -24.81 -21.33
CA LEU A 551 -14.55 -23.62 -20.48
C LEU A 551 -15.91 -22.94 -20.73
N GLN A 552 -16.32 -22.83 -21.99
CA GLN A 552 -17.63 -22.26 -22.36
C GLN A 552 -18.80 -23.14 -21.86
N ALA A 553 -18.68 -24.46 -21.98
CA ALA A 553 -19.69 -25.38 -21.44
C ALA A 553 -19.85 -25.26 -19.92
N ARG A 554 -18.75 -25.10 -19.17
CA ARG A 554 -18.77 -24.84 -17.73
C ARG A 554 -19.42 -23.50 -17.40
N ARG A 555 -19.18 -22.46 -18.21
CA ARG A 555 -19.82 -21.13 -18.07
C ARG A 555 -21.33 -21.24 -18.24
N GLU A 556 -21.79 -21.89 -19.27
CA GLU A 556 -23.23 -22.10 -19.51
C GLU A 556 -23.89 -22.90 -18.39
N LYS A 557 -23.22 -23.95 -17.89
CA LYS A 557 -23.68 -24.73 -16.73
C LYS A 557 -23.78 -23.87 -15.46
N MET A 558 -22.77 -23.01 -15.21
CA MET A 558 -22.77 -22.09 -14.07
C MET A 558 -23.92 -21.08 -14.15
N GLU A 559 -24.16 -20.48 -15.31
CA GLU A 559 -25.23 -19.50 -15.54
C GLU A 559 -26.63 -20.11 -15.40
N GLN A 560 -26.77 -21.39 -15.70
CA GLN A 560 -28.02 -22.13 -15.53
C GLN A 560 -28.24 -22.69 -14.13
N SER A 561 -27.24 -22.55 -13.23
CA SER A 561 -27.35 -23.04 -11.86
C SER A 561 -28.35 -22.24 -11.03
N ALA A 562 -28.83 -22.79 -9.93
CA ALA A 562 -29.81 -22.12 -9.04
C ALA A 562 -29.24 -20.84 -8.38
N ASN A 563 -27.93 -20.76 -8.20
CA ASN A 563 -27.25 -19.61 -7.60
C ASN A 563 -25.97 -19.29 -8.42
N PRO A 564 -26.12 -18.73 -9.63
CA PRO A 564 -24.98 -18.48 -10.49
C PRO A 564 -23.99 -17.50 -9.81
N TRP A 565 -22.72 -17.80 -9.99
CA TRP A 565 -21.61 -16.97 -9.54
C TRP A 565 -21.59 -16.68 -8.03
N LYS A 566 -22.05 -17.64 -7.22
CA LYS A 566 -22.06 -17.57 -5.75
C LYS A 566 -21.44 -18.82 -5.15
N PRO A 567 -20.82 -18.72 -3.96
CA PRO A 567 -20.31 -19.89 -3.25
C PRO A 567 -21.47 -20.86 -2.90
N VAL A 568 -21.20 -22.16 -2.96
CA VAL A 568 -22.20 -23.20 -2.75
C VAL A 568 -22.52 -23.39 -1.28
N SER A 569 -21.53 -23.35 -0.41
CA SER A 569 -21.68 -23.76 1.00
C SER A 569 -21.19 -22.74 2.02
N ARG A 570 -20.76 -21.54 1.58
CA ARG A 570 -20.18 -20.54 2.51
C ARG A 570 -21.25 -19.81 3.31
N GLU A 571 -21.19 -19.94 4.65
CA GLU A 571 -22.00 -19.14 5.56
C GLU A 571 -21.20 -17.91 6.03
N ARG A 572 -21.59 -16.72 5.56
CA ARG A 572 -20.97 -15.44 5.94
C ARG A 572 -22.03 -14.39 6.23
N LYS A 573 -21.98 -13.79 7.44
CA LYS A 573 -22.82 -12.64 7.77
C LYS A 573 -22.26 -11.37 7.13
N VAL A 574 -23.00 -10.79 6.18
CA VAL A 574 -22.63 -9.56 5.48
C VAL A 574 -23.45 -8.40 6.01
N SER A 575 -22.78 -7.38 6.58
CA SER A 575 -23.41 -6.17 7.08
C SER A 575 -23.99 -5.28 5.96
N LEU A 576 -24.81 -4.31 6.32
CA LEU A 576 -25.35 -3.33 5.33
C LEU A 576 -24.22 -2.54 4.66
N ALA A 577 -23.19 -2.14 5.39
CA ALA A 577 -22.05 -1.41 4.83
C ALA A 577 -21.32 -2.24 3.76
N LEU A 578 -21.06 -3.51 4.04
CA LEU A 578 -20.40 -4.41 3.08
C LEU A 578 -21.29 -4.73 1.88
N LYS A 579 -22.62 -4.85 2.07
CA LYS A 579 -23.56 -5.02 0.96
C LYS A 579 -23.59 -3.80 0.05
N ALA A 580 -23.59 -2.59 0.62
CA ALA A 580 -23.55 -1.34 -0.15
C ALA A 580 -22.26 -1.21 -0.96
N TYR A 581 -21.11 -1.58 -0.38
CA TYR A 581 -19.86 -1.62 -1.13
C TYR A 581 -19.91 -2.64 -2.28
N ALA A 582 -20.30 -3.89 -1.99
CA ALA A 582 -20.34 -4.97 -2.98
C ALA A 582 -21.26 -4.68 -4.17
N LEU A 583 -22.37 -3.94 -3.95
CA LEU A 583 -23.32 -3.58 -5.01
C LEU A 583 -22.66 -2.72 -6.09
N LEU A 584 -21.78 -1.81 -5.68
CA LEU A 584 -21.14 -0.83 -6.56
C LEU A 584 -19.71 -1.22 -6.94
N ALA A 585 -19.07 -2.16 -6.23
CA ALA A 585 -17.67 -2.49 -6.44
C ALA A 585 -17.37 -2.94 -7.87
N THR A 586 -16.29 -2.42 -8.44
CA THR A 586 -15.66 -2.90 -9.67
C THR A 586 -14.71 -4.06 -9.35
N SER A 587 -14.18 -4.72 -10.37
CA SER A 587 -13.15 -5.74 -10.22
C SER A 587 -11.77 -5.12 -9.91
N ALA A 588 -10.82 -5.94 -9.50
CA ALA A 588 -9.51 -5.49 -9.04
C ALA A 588 -8.68 -4.79 -10.14
N ASP A 589 -8.84 -5.19 -11.40
CA ASP A 589 -8.21 -4.54 -12.57
C ASP A 589 -8.60 -3.06 -12.71
N LYS A 590 -9.70 -2.64 -12.09
CA LYS A 590 -10.19 -1.25 -12.01
C LYS A 590 -10.04 -0.65 -10.60
N GLY A 591 -9.15 -1.19 -9.78
CA GLY A 591 -8.88 -0.70 -8.44
C GLY A 591 -9.95 -1.05 -7.39
N ALA A 592 -10.95 -1.90 -7.70
CA ALA A 592 -12.05 -2.26 -6.80
C ALA A 592 -12.78 -1.03 -6.21
N VAL A 593 -12.91 0.05 -7.00
CA VAL A 593 -13.63 1.27 -6.62
C VAL A 593 -15.14 1.07 -6.74
N ARG A 594 -15.91 1.96 -6.13
CA ARG A 594 -17.35 2.03 -6.35
C ARG A 594 -17.65 2.75 -7.68
N ASP A 595 -18.40 2.09 -8.52
CA ASP A 595 -18.90 2.64 -9.78
C ASP A 595 -20.34 3.13 -9.59
N ALA A 596 -20.51 4.44 -9.44
CA ALA A 596 -21.80 5.06 -9.23
C ALA A 596 -22.67 5.06 -10.49
N SER A 597 -22.10 4.89 -11.69
CA SER A 597 -22.89 4.81 -12.95
C SER A 597 -23.86 3.64 -12.97
N LYS A 598 -23.58 2.59 -12.18
CA LYS A 598 -24.50 1.45 -11.96
C LYS A 598 -25.81 1.82 -11.25
N LEU A 599 -25.96 3.04 -10.77
CA LEU A 599 -27.20 3.54 -10.15
C LEU A 599 -28.08 4.32 -11.14
N GLU A 600 -27.58 4.58 -12.34
CA GLU A 600 -28.28 5.33 -13.38
C GLU A 600 -29.11 4.42 -14.31
N ASP A 601 -28.95 3.09 -14.21
CA ASP A 601 -29.70 2.03 -14.86
C ASP A 601 -30.86 1.52 -13.95
#